data_8581ef047f2984ceb7a8ebbef53a6ad2
#
_entry.id   8581ef047f2984ceb7a8ebbef53a6ad2
#
_cell.length_a   1.000
_cell.length_b   1.000
_cell.length_c   1.000
_cell.angle_alpha   90.00
_cell.angle_beta   90.00
_cell.angle_gamma   90.00
#
_symmetry.space_group_name_H-M   'P 1'
#
loop_
_entity.id
_entity.type
_entity.pdbx_description
1 polymer ?
#
loop_
_entity_poly.entity_id
_entity_poly.type
_entity_poly.pdbx_seq_one_letter_code
_entity_poly.pdbx_strand_id
1 'polypeptide(L)'
;QSILGFPVKLETAATTYEQAKQILQELTANGVSNIVVSYEDFNAAGITSRISSKVDYSGTLGGKNKWNELKSYCDASGIMLAPSFDLMNYERSGNGYTKTGASSIAITKAYATQGVYELAFGTPHDTRSSWYILSPSFYERVYGEVVSSCQKDGITAMSVAEGTNMLYSDYTANTSRYTSRQQAVNNLVKGYEMINPVSYTHLRA
;
A
#
# COMPACT_ATOMS: atom_id res chain seq x y z
N GLN A 1 -5.21 21.78 11.20
CA GLN A 1 -5.54 22.26 12.55
C GLN A 1 -4.26 22.70 13.26
N SER A 2 -4.36 23.61 14.20
CA SER A 2 -3.24 24.03 15.05
C SER A 2 -3.53 23.71 16.51
N ILE A 3 -2.54 23.20 17.24
CA ILE A 3 -2.58 23.03 18.69
C ILE A 3 -1.58 24.01 19.28
N LEU A 4 -2.03 24.91 20.13
CA LEU A 4 -1.22 25.99 20.73
C LEU A 4 -0.46 26.85 19.67
N GLY A 5 -1.05 27.08 18.50
CA GLY A 5 -0.44 27.83 17.41
C GLY A 5 0.53 27.04 16.51
N PHE A 6 0.87 25.80 16.85
CA PHE A 6 1.71 24.94 16.02
C PHE A 6 0.85 24.14 15.03
N PRO A 7 1.22 24.10 13.74
CA PRO A 7 0.49 23.29 12.75
C PRO A 7 0.68 21.81 13.04
N VAL A 8 -0.41 21.09 13.27
CA VAL A 8 -0.41 19.65 13.50
C VAL A 8 -1.10 18.97 12.34
N LYS A 9 -0.41 18.00 11.72
CA LYS A 9 -1.04 17.09 10.76
C LYS A 9 -1.90 16.09 11.53
N LEU A 10 -3.21 16.18 11.38
CA LEU A 10 -4.14 15.18 11.90
C LEU A 10 -4.49 14.22 10.76
N GLU A 11 -4.40 12.93 11.04
CA GLU A 11 -4.95 11.90 10.17
C GLU A 11 -6.47 11.89 10.35
N THR A 12 -7.19 12.12 9.26
CA THR A 12 -8.65 12.05 9.22
C THR A 12 -9.06 10.92 8.31
N ALA A 13 -9.94 10.04 8.81
CA ALA A 13 -10.51 9.00 7.97
C ALA A 13 -11.43 9.59 6.92
N ALA A 14 -11.25 9.24 5.66
CA ALA A 14 -12.23 9.54 4.61
C ALA A 14 -13.44 8.62 4.75
N THR A 15 -13.21 7.33 5.00
CA THR A 15 -14.25 6.32 5.26
C THR A 15 -13.72 5.37 6.33
N THR A 16 -14.43 5.23 7.44
CA THR A 16 -14.11 4.26 8.50
C THR A 16 -14.59 2.85 8.11
N TYR A 17 -14.09 1.81 8.79
CA TYR A 17 -14.56 0.43 8.58
C TYR A 17 -16.08 0.29 8.83
N GLU A 18 -16.61 1.02 9.80
CA GLU A 18 -18.05 1.03 10.08
C GLU A 18 -18.86 1.72 8.97
N GLN A 19 -18.38 2.86 8.46
CA GLN A 19 -19.02 3.53 7.32
C GLN A 19 -18.96 2.69 6.06
N ALA A 20 -17.83 2.02 5.79
CA ALA A 20 -17.73 1.10 4.67
C ALA A 20 -18.76 -0.03 4.76
N LYS A 21 -18.95 -0.62 5.95
CA LYS A 21 -19.98 -1.62 6.20
C LYS A 21 -21.38 -1.07 5.92
N GLN A 22 -21.69 0.13 6.36
CA GLN A 22 -22.99 0.79 6.10
C GLN A 22 -23.23 1.00 4.60
N ILE A 23 -22.23 1.52 3.88
CA ILE A 23 -22.31 1.69 2.42
C ILE A 23 -22.60 0.35 1.73
N LEU A 24 -21.91 -0.71 2.12
CA LEU A 24 -22.12 -2.03 1.53
C LEU A 24 -23.50 -2.61 1.87
N GLN A 25 -24.02 -2.33 3.07
CA GLN A 25 -25.38 -2.71 3.46
C GLN A 25 -26.44 -1.98 2.59
N GLU A 26 -26.26 -0.69 2.34
CA GLU A 26 -27.12 0.07 1.47
C GLU A 26 -27.09 -0.43 0.02
N LEU A 27 -25.89 -0.72 -0.51
CA LEU A 27 -25.74 -1.25 -1.87
C LEU A 27 -26.43 -2.61 -2.03
N THR A 28 -26.23 -3.52 -1.09
CA THR A 28 -26.88 -4.84 -1.13
C THR A 28 -28.40 -4.75 -0.96
N ALA A 29 -28.89 -3.88 -0.08
CA ALA A 29 -30.33 -3.63 0.11
C ALA A 29 -30.98 -3.06 -1.17
N ASN A 30 -30.24 -2.35 -1.99
CA ASN A 30 -30.68 -1.83 -3.29
C ASN A 30 -30.44 -2.81 -4.46
N GLY A 31 -30.13 -4.07 -4.17
CA GLY A 31 -30.03 -5.12 -5.17
C GLY A 31 -28.70 -5.20 -5.92
N VAL A 32 -27.67 -4.48 -5.48
CA VAL A 32 -26.32 -4.62 -6.05
C VAL A 32 -25.71 -5.93 -5.59
N SER A 33 -25.24 -6.73 -6.54
CA SER A 33 -24.63 -8.06 -6.29
C SER A 33 -23.24 -8.13 -6.93
N ASN A 34 -22.48 -9.19 -6.62
CA ASN A 34 -21.13 -9.42 -7.12
C ASN A 34 -20.17 -8.26 -6.81
N ILE A 35 -20.21 -7.78 -5.57
CA ILE A 35 -19.41 -6.65 -5.13
C ILE A 35 -17.99 -7.12 -4.81
N VAL A 36 -17.01 -6.40 -5.34
CA VAL A 36 -15.60 -6.49 -4.96
C VAL A 36 -15.17 -5.16 -4.39
N VAL A 37 -14.60 -5.16 -3.20
CA VAL A 37 -14.15 -3.96 -2.50
C VAL A 37 -12.63 -3.96 -2.42
N SER A 38 -11.98 -3.00 -3.05
CA SER A 38 -10.59 -2.65 -2.73
C SER A 38 -10.62 -1.57 -1.64
N TYR A 39 -10.19 -1.92 -0.43
CA TYR A 39 -10.16 -0.97 0.67
C TYR A 39 -8.77 -0.32 0.75
N GLU A 40 -8.67 0.89 0.24
CA GLU A 40 -7.41 1.65 0.24
C GLU A 40 -7.15 2.23 1.63
N ASP A 41 -5.87 2.38 1.97
CA ASP A 41 -5.42 3.01 3.21
C ASP A 41 -5.95 2.35 4.50
N PHE A 42 -6.21 1.03 4.45
CA PHE A 42 -6.74 0.32 5.63
C PHE A 42 -5.71 0.21 6.77
N ASN A 43 -4.45 0.32 6.45
CA ASN A 43 -3.33 0.09 7.35
C ASN A 43 -2.98 1.34 8.16
N ALA A 44 -2.56 1.18 9.42
CA ALA A 44 -2.07 2.27 10.27
C ALA A 44 -0.82 2.97 9.71
N ALA A 45 -0.15 2.37 8.73
CA ALA A 45 0.92 3.00 8.00
C ALA A 45 0.43 4.16 7.10
N GLY A 46 -0.85 4.20 6.77
CA GLY A 46 -1.41 5.13 5.79
C GLY A 46 -0.92 4.87 4.37
N ILE A 47 -1.55 5.52 3.40
CA ILE A 47 -1.05 5.51 2.02
C ILE A 47 0.32 6.18 2.01
N THR A 48 1.33 5.46 1.50
CA THR A 48 2.69 5.98 1.28
C THR A 48 3.50 6.40 2.52
N SER A 49 2.96 6.28 3.74
CA SER A 49 3.72 6.71 4.93
C SER A 49 4.91 5.78 5.20
N ARG A 50 4.69 4.48 5.26
CA ARG A 50 5.71 3.43 5.42
C ARG A 50 5.38 2.25 4.51
N ILE A 51 6.37 1.44 4.14
CA ILE A 51 6.11 0.19 3.41
C ILE A 51 5.12 -0.67 4.22
N SER A 52 4.01 -1.01 3.59
CA SER A 52 2.90 -1.78 4.20
C SER A 52 3.19 -3.29 4.21
N SER A 53 4.35 -3.70 4.72
CA SER A 53 4.78 -5.11 4.70
C SER A 53 4.05 -6.03 5.67
N LYS A 54 3.12 -5.50 6.45
CA LYS A 54 2.32 -6.28 7.42
C LYS A 54 0.96 -5.65 7.66
N VAL A 55 0.03 -6.46 8.09
CA VAL A 55 -1.30 -6.02 8.52
C VAL A 55 -1.17 -5.27 9.85
N ASP A 56 -1.63 -4.03 9.87
CA ASP A 56 -1.61 -3.14 11.03
C ASP A 56 -2.85 -2.26 10.97
N TYR A 57 -3.87 -2.62 11.71
CA TYR A 57 -5.18 -1.98 11.62
C TYR A 57 -5.17 -0.55 12.14
N SER A 58 -5.60 0.41 11.32
CA SER A 58 -5.66 1.82 11.71
C SER A 58 -6.68 2.06 12.82
N GLY A 59 -6.22 2.61 13.95
CA GLY A 59 -7.09 3.05 15.03
C GLY A 59 -8.04 4.17 14.60
N THR A 60 -7.62 5.05 13.70
CA THR A 60 -8.43 6.13 13.13
C THR A 60 -9.61 5.60 12.32
N LEU A 61 -9.47 4.41 11.70
CA LEU A 61 -10.52 3.75 10.93
C LEU A 61 -11.44 2.87 11.80
N GLY A 62 -11.12 2.67 13.09
CA GLY A 62 -11.90 1.87 14.03
C GLY A 62 -11.18 0.64 14.57
N GLY A 63 -9.93 0.40 14.17
CA GLY A 63 -9.09 -0.68 14.67
C GLY A 63 -9.57 -2.09 14.28
N LYS A 64 -8.89 -3.11 14.80
CA LYS A 64 -9.12 -4.51 14.44
C LYS A 64 -10.56 -4.99 14.65
N ASN A 65 -11.23 -4.52 15.69
CA ASN A 65 -12.61 -4.96 15.98
C ASN A 65 -13.58 -4.53 14.88
N LYS A 66 -13.51 -3.25 14.45
CA LYS A 66 -14.37 -2.75 13.38
C LYS A 66 -14.02 -3.35 12.01
N TRP A 67 -12.74 -3.62 11.78
CA TRP A 67 -12.35 -4.39 10.60
C TRP A 67 -12.98 -5.80 10.59
N ASN A 68 -12.93 -6.51 11.70
CA ASN A 68 -13.53 -7.84 11.81
C ASN A 68 -15.06 -7.82 11.62
N GLU A 69 -15.75 -6.78 12.10
CA GLU A 69 -17.18 -6.60 11.84
C GLU A 69 -17.47 -6.40 10.34
N LEU A 70 -16.68 -5.55 9.67
CA LEU A 70 -16.77 -5.34 8.22
C LEU A 70 -16.51 -6.65 7.46
N LYS A 71 -15.41 -7.33 7.79
CA LYS A 71 -15.04 -8.61 7.17
C LYS A 71 -16.13 -9.66 7.33
N SER A 72 -16.64 -9.84 8.53
CA SER A 72 -17.70 -10.81 8.80
C SER A 72 -18.97 -10.52 8.01
N TYR A 73 -19.32 -9.24 7.85
CA TYR A 73 -20.43 -8.84 6.99
C TYR A 73 -20.17 -9.18 5.52
N CYS A 74 -18.98 -8.85 5.01
CA CYS A 74 -18.60 -9.16 3.63
C CYS A 74 -18.65 -10.69 3.36
N ASP A 75 -18.04 -11.47 4.25
CA ASP A 75 -18.03 -12.94 4.14
C ASP A 75 -19.47 -13.52 4.12
N ALA A 76 -20.36 -13.03 4.99
CA ALA A 76 -21.75 -13.46 5.04
C ALA A 76 -22.57 -13.05 3.81
N SER A 77 -22.20 -11.94 3.17
CA SER A 77 -22.92 -11.39 2.01
C SER A 77 -22.29 -11.78 0.66
N GLY A 78 -21.24 -12.61 0.65
CA GLY A 78 -20.53 -13.00 -0.57
C GLY A 78 -19.80 -11.85 -1.24
N ILE A 79 -19.41 -10.81 -0.47
CA ILE A 79 -18.65 -9.64 -0.93
C ILE A 79 -17.16 -9.94 -0.77
N MET A 80 -16.39 -9.77 -1.84
CA MET A 80 -14.93 -9.86 -1.76
C MET A 80 -14.35 -8.58 -1.18
N LEU A 81 -13.74 -8.66 -0.01
CA LEU A 81 -13.04 -7.54 0.65
C LEU A 81 -11.53 -7.71 0.52
N ALA A 82 -10.90 -6.85 -0.26
CA ALA A 82 -9.47 -6.84 -0.53
C ALA A 82 -8.82 -5.56 0.05
N PRO A 83 -8.16 -5.64 1.22
CA PRO A 83 -7.35 -4.51 1.70
C PRO A 83 -6.19 -4.23 0.74
N SER A 84 -5.90 -2.95 0.51
CA SER A 84 -4.86 -2.50 -0.40
C SER A 84 -3.56 -2.20 0.34
N PHE A 85 -2.45 -2.70 -0.20
CA PHE A 85 -1.11 -2.49 0.34
C PHE A 85 -0.26 -1.68 -0.65
N ASP A 86 0.40 -0.64 -0.19
CA ASP A 86 1.48 0.02 -0.93
C ASP A 86 2.81 -0.64 -0.54
N LEU A 87 3.41 -1.32 -1.49
CA LEU A 87 4.64 -2.08 -1.33
C LEU A 87 5.84 -1.44 -2.03
N MET A 88 5.64 -0.30 -2.68
CA MET A 88 6.69 0.33 -3.48
C MET A 88 7.09 1.73 -3.02
N ASN A 89 6.15 2.49 -2.48
CA ASN A 89 6.36 3.89 -2.15
C ASN A 89 6.31 4.12 -0.63
N TYR A 90 7.15 5.01 -0.11
CA TYR A 90 7.12 5.37 1.30
C TYR A 90 7.76 6.74 1.59
N GLU A 91 7.20 7.45 2.56
CA GLU A 91 7.74 8.72 3.06
C GLU A 91 8.71 8.53 4.22
N ARG A 92 8.42 7.55 5.08
CA ARG A 92 9.11 7.34 6.37
C ARG A 92 9.70 5.95 6.45
N SER A 93 10.85 5.87 7.10
CA SER A 93 11.41 4.57 7.49
C SER A 93 10.49 3.84 8.47
N GLY A 94 10.37 2.53 8.30
CA GLY A 94 9.56 1.68 9.17
C GLY A 94 9.47 0.25 8.64
N ASN A 95 8.99 -0.65 9.45
CA ASN A 95 8.80 -2.07 9.11
C ASN A 95 10.06 -2.76 8.55
N GLY A 96 11.26 -2.30 8.95
CA GLY A 96 12.53 -2.84 8.46
C GLY A 96 13.04 -2.22 7.16
N TYR A 97 12.35 -1.23 6.61
CA TYR A 97 12.73 -0.50 5.40
C TYR A 97 13.12 0.93 5.75
N THR A 98 14.38 1.29 5.52
CA THR A 98 14.92 2.63 5.81
C THR A 98 15.19 3.39 4.53
N LYS A 99 15.14 4.72 4.59
CA LYS A 99 15.45 5.58 3.44
C LYS A 99 16.83 5.26 2.85
N THR A 100 17.85 5.14 3.70
CA THR A 100 19.22 4.88 3.26
C THR A 100 19.47 3.44 2.85
N GLY A 101 18.79 2.49 3.50
CA GLY A 101 19.03 1.06 3.32
C GLY A 101 18.14 0.39 2.27
N ALA A 102 16.99 0.96 1.96
CA ALA A 102 15.98 0.28 1.14
C ALA A 102 15.51 1.09 -0.09
N SER A 103 15.82 2.39 -0.20
CA SER A 103 15.47 3.17 -1.39
C SER A 103 16.30 2.79 -2.60
N SER A 104 15.65 2.82 -3.76
CA SER A 104 16.33 2.78 -5.05
C SER A 104 17.23 3.99 -5.24
N ILE A 105 18.34 3.79 -5.92
CA ILE A 105 19.25 4.84 -6.35
C ILE A 105 19.06 5.09 -7.84
N ALA A 106 18.79 6.32 -8.21
CA ALA A 106 18.67 6.75 -9.61
C ALA A 106 20.05 6.73 -10.31
N ILE A 107 20.05 6.78 -11.62
CA ILE A 107 21.29 6.84 -12.41
C ILE A 107 22.16 8.05 -12.05
N THR A 108 21.56 9.13 -11.58
CA THR A 108 22.21 10.34 -11.06
C THR A 108 22.90 10.16 -9.71
N LYS A 109 22.81 8.95 -9.13
CA LYS A 109 23.31 8.61 -7.77
C LYS A 109 22.55 9.28 -6.61
N ALA A 110 21.44 9.95 -6.89
CA ALA A 110 20.49 10.41 -5.88
C ALA A 110 19.47 9.30 -5.54
N TYR A 111 18.78 9.43 -4.40
CA TYR A 111 17.64 8.57 -4.12
C TYR A 111 16.55 8.77 -5.18
N ALA A 112 16.00 7.68 -5.68
CA ALA A 112 14.85 7.72 -6.56
C ALA A 112 13.62 8.14 -5.73
N THR A 113 12.99 9.21 -6.15
CA THR A 113 11.79 9.74 -5.49
C THR A 113 10.69 10.00 -6.51
N GLN A 114 9.46 9.87 -6.07
CA GLN A 114 8.28 10.28 -6.80
C GLN A 114 7.63 11.45 -6.03
N GLY A 115 7.40 12.55 -6.72
CA GLY A 115 6.82 13.76 -6.14
C GLY A 115 5.41 14.02 -6.66
N VAL A 116 4.68 14.85 -5.94
CA VAL A 116 3.42 15.42 -6.42
C VAL A 116 3.76 16.55 -7.37
N TYR A 117 3.22 16.51 -8.58
CA TYR A 117 3.34 17.60 -9.53
C TYR A 117 2.23 18.62 -9.32
N GLU A 118 2.56 19.88 -9.41
CA GLU A 118 1.58 20.93 -9.51
C GLU A 118 1.13 21.06 -10.96
N LEU A 119 -0.10 20.65 -11.23
CA LEU A 119 -0.64 20.58 -12.58
C LEU A 119 -0.68 21.96 -13.27
N ALA A 120 -0.82 23.05 -12.49
CA ALA A 120 -0.87 24.41 -13.03
C ALA A 120 0.48 24.87 -13.62
N PHE A 121 1.60 24.39 -13.08
CA PHE A 121 2.94 24.86 -13.48
C PHE A 121 3.80 23.75 -14.10
N GLY A 122 3.37 22.50 -14.06
CA GLY A 122 4.14 21.36 -14.56
C GLY A 122 5.43 21.08 -13.80
N THR A 123 5.55 21.61 -12.58
CA THR A 123 6.75 21.51 -11.74
C THR A 123 6.49 20.62 -10.53
N PRO A 124 7.53 19.94 -9.98
CA PRO A 124 7.39 19.25 -8.70
C PRO A 124 6.96 20.25 -7.60
N HIS A 125 6.06 19.82 -6.74
CA HIS A 125 5.56 20.67 -5.66
C HIS A 125 6.58 20.71 -4.51
N ASP A 126 7.25 21.85 -4.31
CA ASP A 126 8.36 22.01 -3.36
C ASP A 126 8.00 21.78 -1.89
N THR A 127 6.73 21.90 -1.53
CA THR A 127 6.28 21.82 -0.13
C THR A 127 5.52 20.53 0.20
N ARG A 128 5.22 19.67 -0.78
CA ARG A 128 4.59 18.39 -0.56
C ARG A 128 5.63 17.28 -0.54
N SER A 129 5.38 16.31 0.32
CA SER A 129 6.27 15.17 0.53
C SER A 129 6.53 14.41 -0.76
N SER A 130 7.80 14.13 -1.01
CA SER A 130 8.20 13.17 -2.03
C SER A 130 8.27 11.79 -1.40
N TRP A 131 7.81 10.79 -2.14
CA TRP A 131 7.92 9.39 -1.73
C TRP A 131 9.22 8.80 -2.22
N TYR A 132 9.90 8.05 -1.37
CA TYR A 132 11.01 7.21 -1.76
C TYR A 132 10.48 5.95 -2.43
N ILE A 133 11.22 5.45 -3.39
CA ILE A 133 10.88 4.23 -4.13
C ILE A 133 11.68 3.08 -3.53
N LEU A 134 11.00 2.00 -3.15
CA LEU A 134 11.65 0.79 -2.66
C LEU A 134 12.53 0.18 -3.77
N SER A 135 13.74 -0.23 -3.42
CA SER A 135 14.60 -0.96 -4.34
C SER A 135 13.95 -2.28 -4.75
N PRO A 136 13.92 -2.60 -6.06
CA PRO A 136 13.34 -3.86 -6.53
C PRO A 136 14.02 -5.12 -5.98
N SER A 137 15.19 -4.98 -5.41
CA SER A 137 15.88 -6.08 -4.72
C SER A 137 15.15 -6.55 -3.45
N PHE A 138 14.20 -5.76 -2.94
CA PHE A 138 13.39 -6.10 -1.77
C PHE A 138 12.00 -6.64 -2.12
N TYR A 139 11.60 -6.71 -3.39
CA TYR A 139 10.23 -7.07 -3.75
C TYR A 139 9.87 -8.47 -3.23
N GLU A 140 10.65 -9.50 -3.48
CA GLU A 140 10.38 -10.84 -2.97
C GLU A 140 10.18 -10.85 -1.45
N ARG A 141 11.03 -10.11 -0.72
CA ARG A 141 10.93 -10.01 0.73
C ARG A 141 9.63 -9.32 1.18
N VAL A 142 9.31 -8.14 0.65
CA VAL A 142 8.14 -7.38 1.10
C VAL A 142 6.84 -8.10 0.75
N TYR A 143 6.76 -8.73 -0.41
CA TYR A 143 5.61 -9.53 -0.81
C TYR A 143 5.45 -10.76 0.10
N GLY A 144 6.52 -11.46 0.42
CA GLY A 144 6.49 -12.59 1.36
C GLY A 144 6.07 -12.18 2.77
N GLU A 145 6.54 -11.02 3.25
CA GLU A 145 6.16 -10.47 4.56
C GLU A 145 4.65 -10.17 4.63
N VAL A 146 4.10 -9.47 3.62
CA VAL A 146 2.68 -9.11 3.61
C VAL A 146 1.78 -10.32 3.45
N VAL A 147 2.12 -11.26 2.56
CA VAL A 147 1.37 -12.51 2.39
C VAL A 147 1.31 -13.30 3.69
N SER A 148 2.46 -13.47 4.35
CA SER A 148 2.52 -14.16 5.65
C SER A 148 1.69 -13.45 6.72
N SER A 149 1.64 -12.12 6.70
CA SER A 149 0.84 -11.34 7.63
C SER A 149 -0.65 -11.48 7.34
N CYS A 150 -1.06 -11.41 6.07
CA CYS A 150 -2.45 -11.63 5.66
C CYS A 150 -2.95 -13.02 6.07
N GLN A 151 -2.14 -14.05 5.86
CA GLN A 151 -2.50 -15.42 6.27
C GLN A 151 -2.73 -15.54 7.78
N LYS A 152 -1.88 -14.92 8.61
CA LYS A 152 -2.02 -14.89 10.07
C LYS A 152 -3.30 -14.21 10.54
N ASP A 153 -3.75 -13.18 9.82
CA ASP A 153 -4.96 -12.42 10.14
C ASP A 153 -6.22 -12.93 9.40
N GLY A 154 -6.11 -14.06 8.68
CA GLY A 154 -7.23 -14.67 7.95
C GLY A 154 -7.76 -13.80 6.81
N ILE A 155 -6.91 -12.95 6.23
CA ILE A 155 -7.22 -12.15 5.04
C ILE A 155 -7.01 -13.05 3.82
N THR A 156 -8.07 -13.28 3.06
CA THR A 156 -8.08 -14.17 1.90
C THR A 156 -8.00 -13.47 0.56
N ALA A 157 -8.16 -12.16 0.54
CA ALA A 157 -8.04 -11.34 -0.64
C ALA A 157 -7.20 -10.10 -0.33
N MET A 158 -6.34 -9.68 -1.25
CA MET A 158 -5.57 -8.45 -1.12
C MET A 158 -5.46 -7.71 -2.44
N SER A 159 -5.34 -6.41 -2.38
CA SER A 159 -5.01 -5.54 -3.50
C SER A 159 -3.61 -4.97 -3.29
N VAL A 160 -2.88 -4.78 -4.37
CA VAL A 160 -1.59 -4.08 -4.33
C VAL A 160 -1.78 -2.77 -5.10
N ALA A 161 -1.59 -1.67 -4.38
CA ALA A 161 -1.51 -0.36 -5.00
C ALA A 161 -0.25 -0.29 -5.86
N GLU A 162 -0.01 0.48 -6.76
CA GLU A 162 1.29 0.78 -7.39
C GLU A 162 2.18 -0.46 -7.68
N GLY A 163 2.01 -1.20 -8.68
CA GLY A 163 2.90 -2.33 -8.98
C GLY A 163 2.96 -2.70 -10.45
N THR A 164 1.96 -2.25 -11.20
CA THR A 164 1.80 -2.63 -12.60
C THR A 164 2.02 -1.49 -13.57
N ASN A 165 1.94 -0.25 -13.12
CA ASN A 165 2.04 0.96 -13.93
C ASN A 165 3.46 1.50 -14.04
N MET A 166 4.35 1.18 -13.11
CA MET A 166 5.72 1.70 -13.07
C MET A 166 6.74 0.62 -12.75
N LEU A 167 7.87 0.67 -13.45
CA LEU A 167 8.99 -0.24 -13.27
C LEU A 167 10.25 0.54 -12.97
N TYR A 168 10.86 0.26 -11.85
CA TYR A 168 12.05 0.94 -11.35
C TYR A 168 13.30 0.06 -11.49
N SER A 169 14.46 0.73 -11.50
CA SER A 169 15.78 0.11 -11.39
C SER A 169 16.47 0.62 -10.13
N ASP A 170 17.48 -0.07 -9.63
CA ASP A 170 18.34 0.42 -8.55
C ASP A 170 19.80 0.47 -9.03
N TYR A 171 20.32 1.67 -9.24
CA TYR A 171 21.72 1.93 -9.67
C TYR A 171 22.66 2.16 -8.51
N THR A 172 22.40 1.48 -7.38
CA THR A 172 23.28 1.52 -6.22
C THR A 172 24.68 1.00 -6.55
N ALA A 173 25.70 1.49 -5.82
CA ALA A 173 27.05 0.95 -5.88
C ALA A 173 27.18 -0.43 -5.19
N ASN A 174 26.22 -0.78 -4.33
CA ASN A 174 26.17 -2.08 -3.70
C ASN A 174 25.72 -3.13 -4.73
N THR A 175 26.67 -3.97 -5.18
CA THR A 175 26.43 -4.97 -6.23
C THR A 175 25.36 -5.99 -5.87
N SER A 176 25.17 -6.29 -4.59
CA SER A 176 24.12 -7.22 -4.14
C SER A 176 22.70 -6.65 -4.24
N ARG A 177 22.58 -5.34 -4.36
CA ARG A 177 21.30 -4.62 -4.50
C ARG A 177 21.08 -4.04 -5.88
N TYR A 178 22.15 -3.91 -6.68
CA TYR A 178 21.99 -3.41 -8.05
C TYR A 178 20.93 -4.23 -8.78
N THR A 179 19.96 -3.55 -9.34
CA THR A 179 18.83 -4.21 -10.01
C THR A 179 18.53 -3.49 -11.33
N SER A 180 18.73 -4.16 -12.43
CA SER A 180 18.31 -3.69 -13.75
C SER A 180 16.79 -3.75 -13.89
N ARG A 181 16.22 -3.09 -14.91
CA ARG A 181 14.78 -3.16 -15.20
C ARG A 181 14.30 -4.59 -15.42
N GLN A 182 15.06 -5.39 -16.15
CA GLN A 182 14.69 -6.78 -16.40
C GLN A 182 14.69 -7.61 -15.11
N GLN A 183 15.65 -7.41 -14.24
CA GLN A 183 15.66 -8.06 -12.93
C GLN A 183 14.51 -7.59 -12.05
N ALA A 184 14.16 -6.30 -12.11
CA ALA A 184 13.01 -5.76 -11.39
C ALA A 184 11.69 -6.40 -11.84
N VAL A 185 11.50 -6.62 -13.15
CA VAL A 185 10.35 -7.41 -13.66
C VAL A 185 10.33 -8.80 -13.05
N ASN A 186 11.45 -9.51 -13.10
CA ASN A 186 11.53 -10.87 -12.57
C ASN A 186 11.22 -10.91 -11.06
N ASN A 187 11.74 -9.96 -10.28
CA ASN A 187 11.48 -9.87 -8.85
C ASN A 187 10.01 -9.52 -8.56
N LEU A 188 9.41 -8.68 -9.40
CA LEU A 188 7.99 -8.32 -9.28
C LEU A 188 7.09 -9.52 -9.60
N VAL A 189 7.38 -10.25 -10.69
CA VAL A 189 6.65 -11.48 -11.05
C VAL A 189 6.70 -12.49 -9.91
N LYS A 190 7.86 -12.74 -9.33
CA LYS A 190 7.98 -13.63 -8.15
C LYS A 190 7.16 -13.13 -6.97
N GLY A 191 7.12 -11.81 -6.72
CA GLY A 191 6.26 -11.23 -5.70
C GLY A 191 4.78 -11.53 -5.95
N TYR A 192 4.31 -11.36 -7.18
CA TYR A 192 2.93 -11.70 -7.56
C TYR A 192 2.63 -13.19 -7.48
N GLU A 193 3.56 -14.06 -7.83
CA GLU A 193 3.41 -15.51 -7.68
C GLU A 193 3.20 -15.90 -6.21
N MET A 194 3.80 -15.18 -5.25
CA MET A 194 3.58 -15.39 -3.83
C MET A 194 2.16 -15.02 -3.39
N ILE A 195 1.52 -14.06 -4.04
CA ILE A 195 0.14 -13.66 -3.73
C ILE A 195 -0.86 -14.67 -4.28
N ASN A 196 -0.59 -15.28 -5.42
CA ASN A 196 -1.51 -16.16 -6.15
C ASN A 196 -2.15 -17.28 -5.30
N PRO A 197 -1.48 -17.93 -4.32
CA PRO A 197 -2.12 -18.91 -3.45
C PRO A 197 -3.09 -18.31 -2.43
N VAL A 198 -3.05 -17.00 -2.21
CA VAL A 198 -3.82 -16.33 -1.15
C VAL A 198 -5.06 -15.65 -1.71
N SER A 199 -5.14 -15.37 -3.02
CA SER A 199 -6.20 -14.50 -3.47
C SER A 199 -6.34 -14.31 -4.98
N TYR A 200 -7.54 -13.93 -5.38
CA TYR A 200 -7.81 -13.19 -6.59
C TYR A 200 -7.14 -11.81 -6.51
N THR A 201 -6.05 -11.62 -7.24
CA THR A 201 -5.38 -10.34 -7.35
C THR A 201 -6.15 -9.46 -8.33
N HIS A 202 -6.83 -8.44 -7.82
CA HIS A 202 -7.20 -7.31 -8.66
C HIS A 202 -5.97 -6.43 -8.81
N LEU A 203 -5.28 -6.59 -9.94
CA LEU A 203 -4.26 -5.66 -10.38
C LEU A 203 -4.99 -4.40 -10.87
N ARG A 204 -4.78 -3.28 -10.20
CA ARG A 204 -5.18 -1.99 -10.73
C ARG A 204 -4.22 -1.65 -11.87
N ALA A 205 -4.73 -1.62 -13.09
CA ALA A 205 -4.03 -1.11 -14.27
C ALA A 205 -4.04 0.42 -14.26
#